data_bc00ecc50cf30bbc88fc8f21eb31cc05
#
_entry.id   bc00ecc50cf30bbc88fc8f21eb31cc05
#
_cell.length_a   1.000
_cell.length_b   1.000
_cell.length_c   1.000
_cell.angle_alpha   90.00
_cell.angle_beta   90.00
_cell.angle_gamma   90.00
#
_symmetry.space_group_name_H-M   'P 1'
#
loop_
_entity.id
_entity.type
_entity.pdbx_description
1 polymer ?
#
loop_
_entity_poly.entity_id
_entity_poly.type
_entity_poly.pdbx_seq_one_letter_code
_entity_poly.pdbx_strand_id
1 'polypeptide(L)'
;MRVLVTGGTGHLGRAIVSGLRGEGHRVRILARRPGFHPGVEWAAGDLATGAGIDDAVAGVDAIVHAATNSPAARRGRLRVADLVHSPADVDLDGTRALLAAAEAAAVARFVHVSIAGLEHMKGLAYTRRKLEAEEIVRSSLIPSSIVRATGFYWLLERLFDSMAAQRVLAAPAHVSMAPVDSDEFAAFVVDGLLAGRTGAETFAGPETLTLVELLEQYLDARGRPRRIRRAPVPRRIQRALTAGSTAPGAPRGTTTWAQWLARGDTAGPAVLPLAA
;
A
#
# COMPACT_ATOMS: atom_id res chain seq x y z
N MET A 1 -12.34 -19.13 5.99
CA MET A 1 -11.27 -18.77 6.93
C MET A 1 -11.66 -17.54 7.72
N ARG A 2 -11.09 -17.35 8.91
CA ARG A 2 -11.08 -16.06 9.62
C ARG A 2 -9.76 -15.37 9.33
N VAL A 3 -9.81 -14.19 8.72
CA VAL A 3 -8.62 -13.45 8.28
C VAL A 3 -8.50 -12.15 9.06
N LEU A 4 -7.34 -11.93 9.71
CA LEU A 4 -7.01 -10.65 10.32
C LEU A 4 -6.43 -9.72 9.26
N VAL A 5 -6.98 -8.52 9.15
CA VAL A 5 -6.45 -7.46 8.29
C VAL A 5 -5.95 -6.30 9.15
N THR A 6 -4.65 -6.04 9.12
CA THR A 6 -4.10 -4.81 9.69
C THR A 6 -4.08 -3.73 8.62
N GLY A 7 -4.28 -2.49 9.02
CA GLY A 7 -4.48 -1.40 8.05
C GLY A 7 -5.84 -1.46 7.32
N GLY A 8 -6.78 -2.29 7.78
CA GLY A 8 -8.11 -2.46 7.17
C GLY A 8 -8.97 -1.21 7.09
N THR A 9 -8.63 -0.16 7.84
CA THR A 9 -9.28 1.17 7.76
C THR A 9 -8.66 2.07 6.69
N GLY A 10 -7.51 1.71 6.13
CA GLY A 10 -6.83 2.43 5.07
C GLY A 10 -7.46 2.18 3.70
N HIS A 11 -7.02 2.93 2.68
CA HIS A 11 -7.57 2.83 1.32
C HIS A 11 -7.44 1.40 0.75
N LEU A 12 -6.24 0.87 0.67
CA LEU A 12 -6.01 -0.51 0.21
C LEU A 12 -6.64 -1.55 1.16
N GLY A 13 -6.53 -1.33 2.48
CA GLY A 13 -7.06 -2.29 3.45
C GLY A 13 -8.56 -2.49 3.33
N ARG A 14 -9.33 -1.45 3.02
CA ARG A 14 -10.78 -1.56 2.75
C ARG A 14 -11.08 -2.41 1.52
N ALA A 15 -10.31 -2.24 0.45
CA ALA A 15 -10.45 -3.06 -0.76
C ALA A 15 -10.16 -4.55 -0.44
N ILE A 16 -9.11 -4.84 0.33
CA ILE A 16 -8.78 -6.20 0.78
C ILE A 16 -9.91 -6.77 1.65
N VAL A 17 -10.43 -6.00 2.60
CA VAL A 17 -11.57 -6.41 3.45
C VAL A 17 -12.80 -6.71 2.61
N SER A 18 -13.11 -5.87 1.62
CA SER A 18 -14.23 -6.07 0.69
C SER A 18 -14.05 -7.35 -0.13
N GLY A 19 -12.85 -7.58 -0.70
CA GLY A 19 -12.53 -8.77 -1.48
C GLY A 19 -12.68 -10.06 -0.65
N LEU A 20 -12.07 -10.12 0.54
CA LEU A 20 -12.18 -11.27 1.44
C LEU A 20 -13.62 -11.59 1.83
N ARG A 21 -14.44 -10.56 2.08
CA ARG A 21 -15.86 -10.74 2.38
C ARG A 21 -16.67 -11.21 1.17
N GLY A 22 -16.34 -10.70 -0.01
CA GLY A 22 -16.92 -11.16 -1.28
C GLY A 22 -16.72 -12.65 -1.51
N GLU A 23 -15.57 -13.18 -1.09
CA GLU A 23 -15.22 -14.61 -1.12
C GLU A 23 -15.80 -15.42 0.09
N GLY A 24 -16.65 -14.81 0.90
CA GLY A 24 -17.33 -15.49 2.02
C GLY A 24 -16.47 -15.70 3.26
N HIS A 25 -15.35 -14.98 3.40
CA HIS A 25 -14.47 -15.10 4.56
C HIS A 25 -14.90 -14.20 5.71
N ARG A 26 -14.66 -14.64 6.94
CA ARG A 26 -14.80 -13.82 8.14
C ARG A 26 -13.58 -12.90 8.25
N VAL A 27 -13.82 -11.60 8.35
CA VAL A 27 -12.75 -10.62 8.44
C VAL A 27 -12.74 -9.97 9.80
N ARG A 28 -11.57 -9.93 10.43
CA ARG A 28 -11.28 -9.14 11.62
C ARG A 28 -10.33 -8.02 11.26
N ILE A 29 -10.61 -6.80 11.72
CA ILE A 29 -9.73 -5.64 11.52
C ILE A 29 -9.06 -5.29 12.85
N LEU A 30 -7.72 -5.22 12.87
CA LEU A 30 -6.98 -4.60 13.97
C LEU A 30 -6.94 -3.09 13.75
N ALA A 31 -7.50 -2.34 14.68
CA ALA A 31 -7.50 -0.89 14.63
C ALA A 31 -7.39 -0.25 16.01
N ARG A 32 -6.72 0.90 16.07
CA ARG A 32 -6.59 1.70 17.31
C ARG A 32 -7.95 2.19 17.84
N ARG A 33 -8.85 2.42 16.92
CA ARG A 33 -10.26 2.78 17.20
C ARG A 33 -11.13 1.83 16.42
N PRO A 34 -11.72 0.84 17.07
CA PRO A 34 -12.69 -0.04 16.42
C PRO A 34 -13.84 0.77 15.85
N GLY A 35 -14.27 0.39 14.65
CA GLY A 35 -15.42 0.95 14.00
C GLY A 35 -16.63 0.03 14.12
N PHE A 36 -17.69 0.35 13.40
CA PHE A 36 -18.81 -0.54 13.19
C PHE A 36 -19.02 -0.77 11.69
N HIS A 37 -19.01 -2.02 11.29
CA HIS A 37 -19.41 -2.42 9.94
C HIS A 37 -20.07 -3.79 10.02
N PRO A 38 -21.31 -3.96 9.52
CA PRO A 38 -21.98 -5.26 9.54
C PRO A 38 -21.12 -6.35 8.89
N GLY A 39 -20.93 -7.46 9.58
CA GLY A 39 -20.16 -8.61 9.08
C GLY A 39 -18.63 -8.45 9.13
N VAL A 40 -18.09 -7.48 9.89
CA VAL A 40 -16.67 -7.33 10.19
C VAL A 40 -16.47 -7.39 11.70
N GLU A 41 -15.54 -8.24 12.14
CA GLU A 41 -15.08 -8.27 13.53
C GLU A 41 -14.03 -7.16 13.74
N TRP A 42 -14.04 -6.52 14.91
CA TRP A 42 -13.08 -5.49 15.27
C TRP A 42 -12.28 -5.91 16.50
N ALA A 43 -10.97 -5.79 16.40
CA ALA A 43 -10.06 -5.91 17.53
C ALA A 43 -9.42 -4.55 17.81
N ALA A 44 -9.53 -4.10 19.06
CA ALA A 44 -8.84 -2.90 19.51
C ALA A 44 -7.35 -3.21 19.72
N GLY A 45 -6.47 -2.41 19.12
CA GLY A 45 -5.03 -2.59 19.31
C GLY A 45 -4.19 -1.64 18.47
N ASP A 46 -2.92 -1.54 18.80
CA ASP A 46 -1.97 -0.64 18.15
C ASP A 46 -0.65 -1.35 17.85
N LEU A 47 -0.32 -1.45 16.58
CA LEU A 47 0.95 -2.02 16.12
C LEU A 47 2.19 -1.26 16.63
N ALA A 48 2.06 0.05 16.87
CA ALA A 48 3.19 0.86 17.34
C ALA A 48 3.57 0.55 18.79
N THR A 49 2.62 0.08 19.60
CA THR A 49 2.84 -0.23 21.03
C THR A 49 2.78 -1.73 21.32
N GLY A 50 2.30 -2.53 20.39
CA GLY A 50 2.03 -3.95 20.58
C GLY A 50 0.72 -4.26 21.33
N ALA A 51 0.01 -3.25 21.81
CA ALA A 51 -1.20 -3.45 22.60
C ALA A 51 -2.31 -4.14 21.78
N GLY A 52 -2.96 -5.15 22.33
CA GLY A 52 -4.11 -5.86 21.76
C GLY A 52 -3.80 -6.75 20.56
N ILE A 53 -2.51 -6.98 20.22
CA ILE A 53 -2.12 -7.84 19.09
C ILE A 53 -2.50 -9.30 19.38
N ASP A 54 -2.23 -9.80 20.58
CA ASP A 54 -2.52 -11.21 20.94
C ASP A 54 -4.01 -11.52 20.84
N ASP A 55 -4.86 -10.62 21.36
CA ASP A 55 -6.32 -10.74 21.24
C ASP A 55 -6.78 -10.69 19.77
N ALA A 56 -6.13 -9.85 18.96
CA ALA A 56 -6.46 -9.70 17.55
C ALA A 56 -6.16 -10.98 16.75
N VAL A 57 -5.05 -11.66 17.04
CA VAL A 57 -4.64 -12.90 16.33
C VAL A 57 -5.33 -14.16 16.86
N ALA A 58 -5.94 -14.11 18.05
CA ALA A 58 -6.59 -15.27 18.65
C ALA A 58 -7.67 -15.88 17.72
N GLY A 59 -7.47 -17.13 17.32
CA GLY A 59 -8.40 -17.91 16.51
C GLY A 59 -8.56 -17.41 15.07
N VAL A 60 -7.54 -16.73 14.50
CA VAL A 60 -7.49 -16.40 13.06
C VAL A 60 -6.68 -17.46 12.30
N ASP A 61 -7.09 -17.74 11.07
CA ASP A 61 -6.42 -18.71 10.19
C ASP A 61 -5.28 -18.07 9.39
N ALA A 62 -5.44 -16.80 9.04
CA ALA A 62 -4.48 -16.07 8.20
C ALA A 62 -4.44 -14.57 8.54
N ILE A 63 -3.33 -13.93 8.20
CA ILE A 63 -3.14 -12.49 8.39
C ILE A 63 -2.79 -11.83 7.06
N VAL A 64 -3.45 -10.69 6.75
CA VAL A 64 -3.02 -9.75 5.71
C VAL A 64 -2.53 -8.48 6.38
N HIS A 65 -1.22 -8.27 6.35
CA HIS A 65 -0.56 -7.13 6.96
C HIS A 65 -0.36 -6.01 5.93
N ALA A 66 -1.34 -5.06 5.89
CA ALA A 66 -1.31 -3.89 5.01
C ALA A 66 -1.14 -2.56 5.77
N ALA A 67 -0.92 -2.62 7.08
CA ALA A 67 -0.64 -1.43 7.88
C ALA A 67 0.75 -0.88 7.56
N THR A 68 0.86 0.45 7.45
CA THR A 68 2.13 1.15 7.23
C THR A 68 2.06 2.59 7.74
N ASN A 69 3.18 3.14 8.16
CA ASN A 69 3.30 4.55 8.51
C ASN A 69 3.82 5.36 7.32
N SER A 70 3.07 5.40 6.21
CA SER A 70 3.42 6.16 5.01
C SER A 70 3.12 7.66 5.17
N PRO A 71 4.14 8.55 5.16
CA PRO A 71 3.92 9.99 5.21
C PRO A 71 3.09 10.52 4.04
N ALA A 72 3.31 10.00 2.84
CA ALA A 72 2.57 10.38 1.63
C ALA A 72 1.08 10.02 1.76
N ALA A 73 0.77 8.79 2.21
CA ALA A 73 -0.60 8.35 2.41
C ALA A 73 -1.33 9.15 3.50
N ARG A 74 -0.63 9.55 4.58
CA ARG A 74 -1.23 10.31 5.69
C ARG A 74 -1.47 11.78 5.35
N ARG A 75 -0.53 12.45 4.68
CA ARG A 75 -0.53 13.91 4.48
C ARG A 75 -0.81 14.34 3.05
N GLY A 76 -0.83 13.42 2.08
CA GLY A 76 -0.91 13.73 0.66
C GLY A 76 0.33 14.45 0.09
N ARG A 77 1.41 14.55 0.87
CA ARG A 77 2.67 15.18 0.45
C ARG A 77 3.87 14.55 1.13
N LEU A 78 5.01 14.59 0.45
CA LEU A 78 6.31 14.23 1.01
C LEU A 78 7.06 15.49 1.48
N ARG A 79 7.77 15.38 2.60
CA ARG A 79 8.69 16.40 3.11
C ARG A 79 10.12 15.88 3.00
N VAL A 80 11.08 16.78 2.93
CA VAL A 80 12.50 16.39 2.91
C VAL A 80 12.86 15.53 4.14
N ALA A 81 12.30 15.85 5.31
CA ALA A 81 12.49 15.06 6.52
C ALA A 81 12.06 13.59 6.37
N ASP A 82 11.06 13.29 5.54
CA ASP A 82 10.58 11.92 5.31
C ASP A 82 11.59 11.06 4.53
N LEU A 83 12.54 11.68 3.84
CA LEU A 83 13.60 10.99 3.12
C LEU A 83 14.67 10.44 4.07
N VAL A 84 14.89 11.09 5.21
CA VAL A 84 15.93 10.77 6.19
C VAL A 84 15.38 10.19 7.50
N HIS A 85 14.10 10.45 7.80
CA HIS A 85 13.43 9.98 9.00
C HIS A 85 12.19 9.16 8.64
N SER A 86 12.14 7.91 9.11
CA SER A 86 10.94 7.06 9.07
C SER A 86 10.82 6.38 10.45
N PRO A 87 9.71 6.54 11.14
CA PRO A 87 9.46 5.79 12.38
C PRO A 87 9.53 4.29 12.13
N ALA A 88 10.06 3.53 13.10
CA ALA A 88 10.17 2.08 13.01
C ALA A 88 8.94 1.37 13.60
N ASP A 89 8.19 2.08 14.42
CA ASP A 89 7.12 1.61 15.30
C ASP A 89 6.09 0.68 14.61
N VAL A 90 5.47 1.12 13.53
CA VAL A 90 4.45 0.34 12.83
C VAL A 90 5.08 -0.64 11.83
N ASP A 91 6.00 -0.16 10.98
CA ASP A 91 6.52 -0.93 9.85
C ASP A 91 7.55 -2.01 10.26
N LEU A 92 8.26 -1.84 11.37
CA LEU A 92 9.28 -2.77 11.83
C LEU A 92 8.89 -3.45 13.13
N ASP A 93 8.71 -2.68 14.21
CA ASP A 93 8.43 -3.23 15.53
C ASP A 93 7.04 -3.86 15.58
N GLY A 94 6.04 -3.20 14.95
CA GLY A 94 4.70 -3.74 14.80
C GLY A 94 4.64 -5.01 13.97
N THR A 95 5.42 -5.10 12.87
CA THR A 95 5.51 -6.33 12.06
C THR A 95 6.12 -7.46 12.88
N ARG A 96 7.17 -7.18 13.67
CA ARG A 96 7.83 -8.18 14.52
C ARG A 96 6.89 -8.70 15.60
N ALA A 97 6.20 -7.79 16.29
CA ALA A 97 5.23 -8.15 17.34
C ALA A 97 4.06 -8.96 16.76
N LEU A 98 3.54 -8.56 15.58
CA LEU A 98 2.46 -9.27 14.92
C LEU A 98 2.85 -10.69 14.49
N LEU A 99 4.06 -10.88 13.96
CA LEU A 99 4.57 -12.21 13.60
C LEU A 99 4.78 -13.10 14.83
N ALA A 100 5.36 -12.56 15.92
CA ALA A 100 5.55 -13.32 17.15
C ALA A 100 4.21 -13.81 17.74
N ALA A 101 3.20 -12.95 17.78
CA ALA A 101 1.85 -13.32 18.21
C ALA A 101 1.20 -14.33 17.26
N ALA A 102 1.40 -14.17 15.95
CA ALA A 102 0.87 -15.09 14.94
C ALA A 102 1.51 -16.49 15.03
N GLU A 103 2.81 -16.59 15.29
CA GLU A 103 3.52 -17.85 15.54
C GLU A 103 3.00 -18.54 16.81
N ALA A 104 2.84 -17.79 17.90
CA ALA A 104 2.29 -18.31 19.16
C ALA A 104 0.84 -18.81 19.01
N ALA A 105 0.04 -18.16 18.15
CA ALA A 105 -1.34 -18.54 17.85
C ALA A 105 -1.46 -19.62 16.76
N ALA A 106 -0.35 -20.13 16.23
CA ALA A 106 -0.29 -21.11 15.14
C ALA A 106 -1.05 -20.66 13.86
N VAL A 107 -0.97 -19.37 13.52
CA VAL A 107 -1.55 -18.82 12.29
C VAL A 107 -0.94 -19.51 11.07
N ALA A 108 -1.76 -19.99 10.16
CA ALA A 108 -1.30 -20.84 9.05
C ALA A 108 -0.64 -20.06 7.90
N ARG A 109 -0.96 -18.76 7.72
CA ARG A 109 -0.49 -17.94 6.57
C ARG A 109 -0.35 -16.48 6.93
N PHE A 110 0.69 -15.85 6.38
CA PHE A 110 0.95 -14.43 6.55
C PHE A 110 1.23 -13.75 5.20
N VAL A 111 0.44 -12.74 4.84
CA VAL A 111 0.65 -11.92 3.65
C VAL A 111 1.11 -10.54 4.07
N HIS A 112 2.28 -10.12 3.61
CA HIS A 112 2.83 -8.77 3.85
C HIS A 112 2.72 -7.92 2.59
N VAL A 113 2.03 -6.78 2.71
CA VAL A 113 1.95 -5.79 1.62
C VAL A 113 3.15 -4.86 1.66
N SER A 114 3.86 -4.80 0.55
CA SER A 114 5.09 -4.02 0.40
C SER A 114 5.07 -3.16 -0.88
N ILE A 115 6.21 -2.60 -1.22
CA ILE A 115 6.40 -1.68 -2.35
C ILE A 115 7.44 -2.26 -3.29
N ALA A 116 7.20 -2.16 -4.60
CA ALA A 116 8.17 -2.56 -5.62
C ALA A 116 9.40 -1.63 -5.63
N GLY A 117 10.56 -2.20 -5.93
CA GLY A 117 11.79 -1.46 -6.18
C GLY A 117 12.46 -0.83 -4.98
N LEU A 118 12.15 -1.28 -3.78
CA LEU A 118 12.81 -0.82 -2.55
C LEU A 118 14.35 -0.98 -2.62
N GLU A 119 14.82 -2.03 -3.27
CA GLU A 119 16.23 -2.35 -3.48
C GLU A 119 16.99 -1.30 -4.27
N HIS A 120 16.30 -0.53 -5.11
CA HIS A 120 16.89 0.56 -5.90
C HIS A 120 16.99 1.89 -5.12
N MET A 121 16.32 2.00 -3.97
CA MET A 121 16.23 3.23 -3.18
C MET A 121 16.69 3.06 -1.72
N LYS A 122 17.65 2.17 -1.47
CA LYS A 122 18.17 1.86 -0.11
C LYS A 122 18.70 3.07 0.67
N GLY A 123 18.99 4.18 0.00
CA GLY A 123 19.43 5.42 0.64
C GLY A 123 18.36 6.15 1.46
N LEU A 124 17.06 5.83 1.24
CA LEU A 124 15.95 6.45 1.94
C LEU A 124 15.60 5.67 3.22
N ALA A 125 15.32 6.38 4.31
CA ALA A 125 15.00 5.75 5.59
C ALA A 125 13.74 4.87 5.49
N TYR A 126 12.70 5.34 4.81
CA TYR A 126 11.47 4.58 4.61
C TYR A 126 11.69 3.27 3.85
N THR A 127 12.45 3.29 2.76
CA THR A 127 12.72 2.08 1.97
C THR A 127 13.55 1.06 2.74
N ARG A 128 14.51 1.51 3.55
CA ARG A 128 15.28 0.61 4.44
C ARG A 128 14.37 -0.08 5.45
N ARG A 129 13.46 0.67 6.10
CA ARG A 129 12.49 0.08 7.05
C ARG A 129 11.61 -0.99 6.40
N LYS A 130 11.14 -0.71 5.18
CA LYS A 130 10.35 -1.69 4.43
C LYS A 130 11.14 -2.94 4.08
N LEU A 131 12.41 -2.81 3.65
CA LEU A 131 13.27 -3.97 3.39
C LEU A 131 13.57 -4.77 4.66
N GLU A 132 13.83 -4.09 5.78
CA GLU A 132 14.01 -4.74 7.08
C GLU A 132 12.73 -5.50 7.51
N ALA A 133 11.55 -4.93 7.28
CA ALA A 133 10.28 -5.60 7.55
C ALA A 133 10.08 -6.84 6.66
N GLU A 134 10.39 -6.74 5.36
CA GLU A 134 10.35 -7.90 4.46
C GLU A 134 11.29 -9.02 4.91
N GLU A 135 12.49 -8.68 5.44
CA GLU A 135 13.43 -9.67 5.93
C GLU A 135 12.93 -10.38 7.20
N ILE A 136 12.28 -9.64 8.10
CA ILE A 136 11.61 -10.23 9.27
C ILE A 136 10.54 -11.22 8.83
N VAL A 137 9.72 -10.84 7.83
CA VAL A 137 8.68 -11.74 7.28
C VAL A 137 9.27 -12.99 6.65
N ARG A 138 10.37 -12.87 5.88
CA ARG A 138 11.04 -14.03 5.27
C ARG A 138 11.64 -14.98 6.30
N SER A 139 12.11 -14.43 7.41
CA SER A 139 12.73 -15.20 8.49
C SER A 139 11.72 -15.85 9.44
N SER A 140 10.42 -15.55 9.30
CA SER A 140 9.35 -16.15 10.09
C SER A 140 9.15 -17.62 9.75
N LEU A 141 8.70 -18.40 10.73
CA LEU A 141 8.33 -19.81 10.55
C LEU A 141 6.97 -19.98 9.87
N ILE A 142 6.15 -18.91 9.78
CA ILE A 142 4.84 -18.96 9.14
C ILE A 142 5.02 -18.94 7.61
N PRO A 143 4.36 -19.84 6.86
CA PRO A 143 4.27 -19.73 5.40
C PRO A 143 3.81 -18.32 5.00
N SER A 144 4.70 -17.54 4.37
CA SER A 144 4.47 -16.14 4.11
C SER A 144 4.62 -15.77 2.65
N SER A 145 3.85 -14.75 2.23
CA SER A 145 4.03 -14.06 0.95
C SER A 145 4.25 -12.57 1.16
N ILE A 146 5.10 -11.98 0.31
CA ILE A 146 5.36 -10.56 0.25
C ILE A 146 4.83 -10.05 -1.08
N VAL A 147 3.78 -9.26 -1.06
CA VAL A 147 3.13 -8.75 -2.28
C VAL A 147 3.45 -7.27 -2.42
N ARG A 148 4.17 -6.92 -3.48
CA ARG A 148 4.67 -5.56 -3.73
C ARG A 148 3.84 -4.85 -4.79
N ALA A 149 3.43 -3.60 -4.54
CA ALA A 149 2.78 -2.72 -5.52
C ALA A 149 3.78 -1.72 -6.09
N THR A 150 3.65 -1.39 -7.38
CA THR A 150 4.46 -0.36 -8.04
C THR A 150 4.06 1.08 -7.69
N GLY A 151 2.91 1.27 -7.12
CA GLY A 151 2.31 2.54 -6.70
C GLY A 151 0.81 2.50 -6.92
N PHE A 152 0.07 3.40 -6.28
CA PHE A 152 -1.39 3.41 -6.37
C PHE A 152 -1.91 4.69 -7.00
N TYR A 153 -2.95 4.59 -7.84
CA TYR A 153 -3.63 5.72 -8.47
C TYR A 153 -4.13 6.74 -7.47
N TRP A 154 -4.83 6.30 -6.41
CA TRP A 154 -5.35 7.20 -5.37
C TRP A 154 -4.25 7.99 -4.65
N LEU A 155 -3.06 7.40 -4.48
CA LEU A 155 -1.93 8.08 -3.84
C LEU A 155 -1.33 9.14 -4.75
N LEU A 156 -1.23 8.86 -6.06
CA LEU A 156 -0.79 9.83 -7.07
C LEU A 156 -1.77 11.00 -7.16
N GLU A 157 -3.07 10.71 -7.24
CA GLU A 157 -4.10 11.74 -7.24
C GLU A 157 -3.94 12.66 -6.02
N ARG A 158 -3.84 12.08 -4.83
CA ARG A 158 -3.66 12.83 -3.58
C ARG A 158 -2.39 13.69 -3.59
N LEU A 159 -1.29 13.18 -4.15
CA LEU A 159 -0.07 13.96 -4.33
C LEU A 159 -0.25 15.09 -5.33
N PHE A 160 -0.89 14.84 -6.45
CA PHE A 160 -1.17 15.83 -7.48
C PHE A 160 -2.14 16.90 -6.99
N ASP A 161 -3.18 16.55 -6.23
CA ASP A 161 -4.07 17.50 -5.56
C ASP A 161 -3.30 18.46 -4.66
N SER A 162 -2.37 17.94 -3.86
CA SER A 162 -1.54 18.78 -2.99
C SER A 162 -0.62 19.73 -3.75
N MET A 163 -0.28 19.41 -4.99
CA MET A 163 0.53 20.24 -5.88
C MET A 163 -0.34 21.24 -6.65
N ALA A 164 -1.58 20.88 -6.98
CA ALA A 164 -2.46 21.66 -7.88
C ALA A 164 -2.81 23.08 -7.38
N ALA A 165 -2.57 23.37 -6.11
CA ALA A 165 -2.67 24.74 -5.57
C ALA A 165 -1.60 25.70 -6.13
N GLN A 166 -0.53 25.18 -6.72
CA GLN A 166 0.56 25.99 -7.29
C GLN A 166 0.26 26.39 -8.74
N ARG A 167 0.69 27.59 -9.13
CA ARG A 167 0.52 28.09 -10.52
C ARG A 167 1.40 27.34 -11.52
N VAL A 168 2.57 26.89 -11.09
CA VAL A 168 3.53 26.15 -11.91
C VAL A 168 3.90 24.90 -11.15
N LEU A 169 3.69 23.77 -11.77
CA LEU A 169 4.04 22.47 -11.21
C LEU A 169 5.42 22.05 -11.72
N ALA A 170 6.17 21.36 -10.88
CA ALA A 170 7.45 20.77 -11.29
C ALA A 170 7.40 19.26 -11.17
N ALA A 171 7.69 18.54 -12.26
CA ALA A 171 7.75 17.08 -12.27
C ALA A 171 9.06 16.59 -12.90
N PRO A 172 9.64 15.48 -12.41
CA PRO A 172 10.79 14.84 -13.03
C PRO A 172 10.50 14.45 -14.48
N ALA A 173 11.34 14.91 -15.42
CA ALA A 173 11.08 14.77 -16.86
C ALA A 173 11.01 13.33 -17.36
N HIS A 174 11.81 12.44 -16.78
CA HIS A 174 12.07 11.08 -17.32
C HIS A 174 11.93 9.97 -16.27
N VAL A 175 11.18 10.21 -15.19
CA VAL A 175 10.86 9.17 -14.23
C VAL A 175 9.55 8.53 -14.66
N SER A 176 9.60 7.24 -14.97
CA SER A 176 8.42 6.47 -15.37
C SER A 176 7.99 5.54 -14.24
N MET A 177 6.70 5.25 -14.19
CA MET A 177 6.11 4.30 -13.26
C MET A 177 4.90 3.60 -13.88
N ALA A 178 4.55 2.46 -13.32
CA ALA A 178 3.37 1.68 -13.72
C ALA A 178 2.40 1.56 -12.53
N PRO A 179 1.75 2.66 -12.12
CA PRO A 179 0.86 2.65 -10.96
C PRO A 179 -0.37 1.79 -11.23
N VAL A 180 -1.00 1.29 -10.16
CA VAL A 180 -2.07 0.30 -10.21
C VAL A 180 -3.30 0.76 -9.44
N ASP A 181 -4.47 0.27 -9.87
CA ASP A 181 -5.71 0.36 -9.10
C ASP A 181 -5.59 -0.47 -7.81
N SER A 182 -6.00 0.12 -6.68
CA SER A 182 -5.97 -0.56 -5.39
C SER A 182 -6.94 -1.73 -5.29
N ASP A 183 -8.04 -1.72 -6.02
CA ASP A 183 -9.00 -2.81 -6.03
C ASP A 183 -8.45 -4.03 -6.79
N GLU A 184 -7.78 -3.81 -7.94
CA GLU A 184 -7.08 -4.88 -8.67
C GLU A 184 -5.91 -5.46 -7.87
N PHE A 185 -5.14 -4.59 -7.19
CA PHE A 185 -4.08 -5.06 -6.30
C PHE A 185 -4.63 -5.84 -5.11
N ALA A 186 -5.75 -5.40 -4.52
CA ALA A 186 -6.41 -6.12 -3.43
C ALA A 186 -6.92 -7.49 -3.89
N ALA A 187 -7.51 -7.60 -5.08
CA ALA A 187 -7.91 -8.88 -5.66
C ALA A 187 -6.70 -9.81 -5.81
N PHE A 188 -5.57 -9.32 -6.35
CA PHE A 188 -4.34 -10.11 -6.48
C PHE A 188 -3.81 -10.61 -5.13
N VAL A 189 -3.88 -9.79 -4.07
CA VAL A 189 -3.52 -10.17 -2.69
C VAL A 189 -4.44 -11.26 -2.16
N VAL A 190 -5.75 -11.10 -2.34
CA VAL A 190 -6.77 -12.08 -1.88
C VAL A 190 -6.59 -13.41 -2.60
N ASP A 191 -6.49 -13.39 -3.94
CA ASP A 191 -6.24 -14.59 -4.75
C ASP A 191 -4.96 -15.32 -4.32
N GLY A 192 -3.89 -14.55 -4.04
CA GLY A 192 -2.63 -15.08 -3.55
C GLY A 192 -2.75 -15.78 -2.20
N LEU A 193 -3.48 -15.18 -1.27
CA LEU A 193 -3.77 -15.77 0.03
C LEU A 193 -4.56 -17.09 -0.13
N LEU A 194 -5.63 -17.08 -0.93
CA LEU A 194 -6.51 -18.23 -1.13
C LEU A 194 -5.80 -19.38 -1.83
N ALA A 195 -4.98 -19.07 -2.83
CA ALA A 195 -4.14 -20.03 -3.55
C ALA A 195 -2.95 -20.56 -2.73
N GLY A 196 -2.69 -19.97 -1.54
CA GLY A 196 -1.55 -20.35 -0.69
C GLY A 196 -0.20 -19.99 -1.29
N ARG A 197 -0.13 -18.92 -2.08
CA ARG A 197 1.14 -18.44 -2.66
C ARG A 197 2.11 -18.05 -1.54
N THR A 198 3.38 -18.32 -1.75
CA THR A 198 4.48 -17.98 -0.85
C THR A 198 5.61 -17.27 -1.60
N GLY A 199 6.53 -16.65 -0.86
CA GLY A 199 7.64 -15.92 -1.45
C GLY A 199 7.31 -14.46 -1.76
N ALA A 200 8.04 -13.85 -2.69
CA ALA A 200 7.88 -12.44 -3.03
C ALA A 200 7.38 -12.27 -4.46
N GLU A 201 6.28 -11.55 -4.62
CA GLU A 201 5.67 -11.24 -5.91
C GLU A 201 5.47 -9.72 -6.05
N THR A 202 5.46 -9.24 -7.28
CA THR A 202 5.15 -7.84 -7.59
C THR A 202 3.94 -7.79 -8.53
N PHE A 203 3.05 -6.85 -8.29
CA PHE A 203 1.91 -6.57 -9.16
C PHE A 203 1.97 -5.11 -9.62
N ALA A 204 1.87 -4.89 -10.92
CA ALA A 204 2.04 -3.58 -11.55
C ALA A 204 0.78 -3.13 -12.28
N GLY A 205 0.68 -1.81 -12.52
CA GLY A 205 -0.37 -1.29 -13.40
C GLY A 205 -0.16 -1.66 -14.88
N PRO A 206 -1.21 -1.51 -15.71
CA PRO A 206 -1.19 -1.94 -17.11
C PRO A 206 -0.24 -1.12 -17.99
N GLU A 207 -0.03 0.14 -17.63
CA GLU A 207 0.70 1.12 -18.42
C GLU A 207 1.95 1.60 -17.69
N THR A 208 3.00 1.90 -18.47
CA THR A 208 4.18 2.61 -17.98
C THR A 208 4.13 4.03 -18.51
N LEU A 209 3.89 4.98 -17.63
CA LEU A 209 3.78 6.42 -17.95
C LEU A 209 4.84 7.21 -17.19
N THR A 210 5.30 8.32 -17.76
CA THR A 210 6.13 9.27 -17.04
C THR A 210 5.31 10.03 -15.99
N LEU A 211 5.96 10.53 -14.94
CA LEU A 211 5.27 11.39 -13.96
C LEU A 211 4.67 12.65 -14.59
N VAL A 212 5.25 13.12 -15.70
CA VAL A 212 4.70 14.25 -16.47
C VAL A 212 3.39 13.86 -17.15
N GLU A 213 3.35 12.72 -17.87
CA GLU A 213 2.14 12.22 -18.53
C GLU A 213 1.02 11.93 -17.53
N LEU A 214 1.35 11.31 -16.39
CA LEU A 214 0.38 11.07 -15.32
C LEU A 214 -0.23 12.39 -14.78
N LEU A 215 0.61 13.41 -14.59
CA LEU A 215 0.18 14.72 -14.12
C LEU A 215 -0.62 15.48 -15.18
N GLU A 216 -0.24 15.41 -16.46
CA GLU A 216 -0.98 16.01 -17.59
C GLU A 216 -2.39 15.42 -17.66
N GLN A 217 -2.51 14.09 -17.70
CA GLN A 217 -3.82 13.41 -17.73
C GLN A 217 -4.68 13.76 -16.50
N TYR A 218 -4.07 13.84 -15.29
CA TYR A 218 -4.79 14.24 -14.10
C TYR A 218 -5.35 15.66 -14.20
N LEU A 219 -4.54 16.62 -14.65
CA LEU A 219 -4.94 18.02 -14.78
C LEU A 219 -6.06 18.18 -15.82
N ASP A 220 -5.97 17.49 -16.93
CA ASP A 220 -6.98 17.49 -17.98
C ASP A 220 -8.30 16.89 -17.46
N ALA A 221 -8.26 15.75 -16.81
CA ALA A 221 -9.44 15.11 -16.23
C ALA A 221 -10.14 15.95 -15.14
N ARG A 222 -9.39 16.79 -14.44
CA ARG A 222 -9.93 17.69 -13.41
C ARG A 222 -10.28 19.09 -13.92
N GLY A 223 -10.12 19.36 -15.23
CA GLY A 223 -10.37 20.68 -15.81
C GLY A 223 -9.48 21.80 -15.19
N ARG A 224 -8.27 21.44 -14.76
CA ARG A 224 -7.34 22.35 -14.06
C ARG A 224 -6.04 22.54 -14.84
N PRO A 225 -6.04 23.15 -16.04
CA PRO A 225 -4.83 23.31 -16.82
C PRO A 225 -3.77 24.09 -16.04
N ARG A 226 -2.55 23.58 -16.02
CA ARG A 226 -1.39 24.17 -15.34
C ARG A 226 -0.15 24.02 -16.19
N ARG A 227 0.79 24.93 -16.05
CA ARG A 227 2.10 24.80 -16.69
C ARG A 227 2.95 23.82 -15.90
N ILE A 228 3.43 22.77 -16.56
CA ILE A 228 4.35 21.79 -15.97
C ILE A 228 5.78 22.14 -16.41
N ARG A 229 6.65 22.38 -15.43
CA ARG A 229 8.10 22.48 -15.64
C ARG A 229 8.70 21.09 -15.50
N ARG A 230 9.34 20.65 -16.56
CA ARG A 230 10.11 19.39 -16.55
C ARG A 230 11.40 19.61 -15.77
N ALA A 231 11.48 19.08 -14.55
CA ALA A 231 12.64 19.20 -13.69
C ALA A 231 13.70 18.17 -14.09
N PRO A 232 14.95 18.58 -14.31
CA PRO A 232 16.03 17.63 -14.52
C PRO A 232 16.31 16.87 -13.22
N VAL A 233 16.49 15.54 -13.34
CA VAL A 233 16.87 14.67 -12.23
C VAL A 233 18.15 13.97 -12.62
N PRO A 234 19.15 13.84 -11.71
CA PRO A 234 20.36 13.11 -12.01
C PRO A 234 20.03 11.70 -12.52
N ARG A 235 20.71 11.27 -13.59
CA ARG A 235 20.43 9.99 -14.29
C ARG A 235 20.42 8.77 -13.35
N ARG A 236 21.28 8.78 -12.32
CA ARG A 236 21.31 7.70 -11.31
C ARG A 236 20.00 7.62 -10.51
N ILE A 237 19.50 8.75 -10.06
CA ILE A 237 18.23 8.85 -9.30
C ILE A 237 17.06 8.49 -10.22
N GLN A 238 17.04 9.02 -11.44
CA GLN A 238 16.01 8.68 -12.43
C GLN A 238 15.92 7.17 -12.65
N ARG A 239 17.07 6.51 -12.92
CA ARG A 239 17.10 5.05 -13.14
C ARG A 239 16.59 4.28 -11.93
N ALA A 240 17.00 4.67 -10.72
CA ALA A 240 16.56 4.02 -9.47
C ALA A 240 15.05 4.13 -9.29
N LEU A 241 14.48 5.32 -9.47
CA LEU A 241 13.04 5.56 -9.36
C LEU A 241 12.27 4.78 -10.42
N THR A 242 12.68 4.84 -11.69
CA THR A 242 12.02 4.13 -12.79
C THR A 242 12.09 2.61 -12.61
N ALA A 243 13.28 2.05 -12.34
CA ALA A 243 13.45 0.61 -12.17
C ALA A 243 12.57 0.06 -11.04
N GLY A 244 12.43 0.81 -9.95
CA GLY A 244 11.58 0.43 -8.83
C GLY A 244 10.09 0.53 -9.11
N SER A 245 9.68 1.43 -10.00
CA SER A 245 8.28 1.79 -10.18
C SER A 245 7.62 1.20 -11.43
N THR A 246 8.37 0.49 -12.30
CA THR A 246 7.83 -0.06 -13.54
C THR A 246 7.66 -1.58 -13.51
N ALA A 247 8.45 -2.28 -12.69
CA ALA A 247 8.42 -3.74 -12.50
C ALA A 247 8.21 -4.53 -13.81
N PRO A 248 9.16 -4.50 -14.75
CA PRO A 248 9.03 -5.22 -16.01
C PRO A 248 8.90 -6.74 -15.75
N GLY A 249 7.97 -7.39 -16.47
CA GLY A 249 7.70 -8.83 -16.32
C GLY A 249 6.75 -9.21 -15.18
N ALA A 250 6.35 -8.26 -14.32
CA ALA A 250 5.35 -8.52 -13.29
C ALA A 250 3.94 -8.72 -13.89
N PRO A 251 3.06 -9.52 -13.25
CA PRO A 251 1.63 -9.50 -13.51
C PRO A 251 1.07 -8.08 -13.45
N ARG A 252 0.11 -7.78 -14.34
CA ARG A 252 -0.41 -6.42 -14.49
C ARG A 252 -1.91 -6.35 -14.30
N GLY A 253 -2.36 -5.24 -13.71
CA GLY A 253 -3.75 -4.84 -13.74
C GLY A 253 -4.23 -4.50 -15.15
N THR A 254 -5.50 -4.21 -15.29
CA THR A 254 -6.18 -3.91 -16.56
C THR A 254 -6.71 -2.48 -16.62
N THR A 255 -7.03 -1.88 -15.47
CA THR A 255 -7.53 -0.52 -15.37
C THR A 255 -6.42 0.49 -15.65
N THR A 256 -6.54 1.28 -16.71
CA THR A 256 -5.61 2.35 -17.04
C THR A 256 -5.79 3.57 -16.13
N TRP A 257 -4.77 4.44 -16.06
CA TRP A 257 -4.86 5.70 -15.32
C TRP A 257 -6.01 6.58 -15.81
N ALA A 258 -6.17 6.70 -17.13
CA ALA A 258 -7.26 7.47 -17.73
C ALA A 258 -8.65 6.90 -17.39
N GLN A 259 -8.81 5.58 -17.45
CA GLN A 259 -10.06 4.91 -17.05
C GLN A 259 -10.38 5.13 -15.57
N TRP A 260 -9.36 5.06 -14.70
CA TRP A 260 -9.53 5.31 -13.27
C TRP A 260 -9.95 6.75 -12.98
N LEU A 261 -9.31 7.74 -13.63
CA LEU A 261 -9.68 9.16 -13.52
C LEU A 261 -11.12 9.42 -14.00
N ALA A 262 -11.55 8.75 -15.07
CA ALA A 262 -12.90 8.89 -15.62
C ALA A 262 -14.01 8.36 -14.71
N ARG A 263 -13.71 7.40 -13.83
CA ARG A 263 -14.67 6.92 -12.82
C ARG A 263 -15.10 8.00 -11.82
N GLY A 264 -14.34 9.09 -11.72
CA GLY A 264 -14.62 10.18 -10.78
C GLY A 264 -14.50 9.78 -9.31
N ASP A 265 -13.92 8.64 -9.06
CA ASP A 265 -13.89 8.00 -7.75
C ASP A 265 -12.80 8.60 -6.85
N THR A 266 -13.08 9.80 -6.37
CA THR A 266 -12.29 10.45 -5.32
C THR A 266 -12.59 9.90 -3.92
N ALA A 267 -13.66 9.15 -3.78
CA ALA A 267 -14.02 8.41 -2.59
C ALA A 267 -13.51 6.98 -2.74
N GLY A 268 -12.42 6.65 -2.08
CA GLY A 268 -12.07 5.24 -1.86
C GLY A 268 -13.28 4.46 -1.32
N PRO A 269 -13.23 3.10 -1.33
CA PRO A 269 -14.35 2.26 -0.93
C PRO A 269 -15.00 2.80 0.33
N ALA A 270 -16.33 2.83 0.37
CA ALA A 270 -17.17 3.57 1.34
C ALA A 270 -16.53 3.66 2.73
N VAL A 271 -16.36 4.87 3.24
CA VAL A 271 -15.76 5.12 4.56
C VAL A 271 -16.46 4.22 5.56
N LEU A 272 -15.73 3.26 6.12
CA LEU A 272 -16.23 2.50 7.26
C LEU A 272 -16.50 3.52 8.38
N PRO A 273 -17.74 3.76 8.80
CA PRO A 273 -18.01 4.77 9.82
C PRO A 273 -17.24 4.42 11.09
N LEU A 274 -16.44 5.37 11.56
CA LEU A 274 -15.88 5.29 12.90
C LEU A 274 -17.07 5.42 13.87
N ALA A 275 -17.13 4.57 14.87
CA ALA A 275 -18.06 4.78 15.99
C ALA A 275 -17.77 6.16 16.61
N ALA A 276 -18.81 6.94 16.82
CA ALA A 276 -18.76 8.27 17.42
C ALA A 276 -18.25 8.21 18.87
#